data_6ebb54124173d5def37fcc1b38539e17
#
_entry.id   6ebb54124173d5def37fcc1b38539e17
#
_cell.length_a   1.000
_cell.length_b   1.000
_cell.length_c   1.000
_cell.angle_alpha   90.00
_cell.angle_beta   90.00
_cell.angle_gamma   90.00
#
_symmetry.space_group_name_H-M   'P 1'
#
loop_
_entity.id
_entity.type
_entity.pdbx_description
1 polymer ?
#
loop_
_entity_poly.entity_id
_entity_poly.type
_entity_poly.pdbx_seq_one_letter_code
_entity_poly.pdbx_strand_id
1 'polypeptide(L)'
;MLRLTLLLAAALALTAPSWAQAQSVVLAGILGGKALLVVDGSAPRGVAPGEAHRGVRVVSVGASDAVVDTADGRQTLRLGEAPVSVGRSGTGQRIVLKADARGHFINSGLINGRVMQYMVDTGASTVAIGRPDAQRMGLPFEQGQGVTMSTANGTARGWRLRLDSVRVGDVEVRGVDAIVTPQPMPYVLLGNSFLREFEMNRTGDELVLLKRR
;
A
#
# COMPACT_ATOMS: atom_id res chain seq x y z
N MET A 1 -73.58 6.05 -14.28
CA MET A 1 -72.37 6.89 -14.27
C MET A 1 -71.31 6.20 -13.44
N LEU A 2 -70.44 5.43 -14.09
CA LEU A 2 -69.44 4.58 -13.44
C LEU A 2 -68.05 5.29 -13.60
N ARG A 3 -67.45 5.77 -12.50
CA ARG A 3 -66.13 6.37 -12.47
C ARG A 3 -65.07 5.31 -12.29
N LEU A 4 -64.28 5.08 -13.34
CA LEU A 4 -63.16 4.19 -13.38
C LEU A 4 -61.92 4.96 -12.86
N THR A 5 -61.45 4.64 -11.64
CA THR A 5 -60.23 5.18 -11.06
C THR A 5 -59.05 4.30 -11.47
N LEU A 6 -58.15 4.86 -12.32
CA LEU A 6 -56.93 4.22 -12.75
C LEU A 6 -55.87 4.40 -11.66
N LEU A 7 -55.43 3.33 -11.01
CA LEU A 7 -54.33 3.28 -10.07
C LEU A 7 -53.03 3.09 -10.87
N LEU A 8 -52.20 4.16 -10.94
CA LEU A 8 -50.88 4.15 -11.53
C LEU A 8 -49.88 3.64 -10.49
N ALA A 9 -49.45 2.38 -10.57
CA ALA A 9 -48.41 1.81 -9.73
C ALA A 9 -47.05 2.26 -10.27
N ALA A 10 -46.38 3.20 -9.60
CA ALA A 10 -45.01 3.59 -9.89
C ALA A 10 -44.07 2.51 -9.31
N ALA A 11 -43.46 1.70 -10.19
CA ALA A 11 -42.39 0.78 -9.83
C ALA A 11 -41.10 1.57 -9.56
N LEU A 12 -40.71 1.71 -8.29
CA LEU A 12 -39.46 2.26 -7.85
C LEU A 12 -38.37 1.21 -8.10
N ALA A 13 -37.59 1.35 -9.19
CA ALA A 13 -36.43 0.51 -9.44
C ALA A 13 -35.35 0.87 -8.42
N LEU A 14 -35.12 0.01 -7.42
CA LEU A 14 -33.95 0.08 -6.54
C LEU A 14 -32.70 -0.25 -7.36
N THR A 15 -31.96 0.77 -7.79
CA THR A 15 -30.59 0.60 -8.28
C THR A 15 -29.67 0.35 -7.10
N ALA A 16 -29.32 -0.93 -6.89
CA ALA A 16 -28.30 -1.31 -5.92
C ALA A 16 -26.94 -0.68 -6.35
N PRO A 17 -26.20 -0.03 -5.43
CA PRO A 17 -24.88 0.48 -5.75
C PRO A 17 -23.96 -0.70 -6.08
N SER A 18 -23.46 -0.76 -7.31
CA SER A 18 -22.42 -1.70 -7.72
C SER A 18 -21.11 -1.29 -7.01
N TRP A 19 -20.69 -2.07 -6.06
CA TRP A 19 -19.42 -1.87 -5.35
C TRP A 19 -18.32 -2.21 -6.35
N ALA A 20 -17.68 -1.19 -6.93
CA ALA A 20 -16.53 -1.38 -7.79
C ALA A 20 -15.38 -1.92 -6.93
N GLN A 21 -15.07 -3.21 -7.09
CA GLN A 21 -13.90 -3.83 -6.46
C GLN A 21 -12.64 -3.25 -7.09
N ALA A 22 -11.66 -2.91 -6.24
CA ALA A 22 -10.34 -2.49 -6.70
C ALA A 22 -9.67 -3.65 -7.46
N GLN A 23 -9.30 -3.40 -8.70
CA GLN A 23 -8.62 -4.39 -9.53
C GLN A 23 -7.15 -4.50 -9.13
N SER A 24 -6.66 -5.70 -8.88
CA SER A 24 -5.26 -5.97 -8.55
C SER A 24 -4.49 -6.39 -9.80
N VAL A 25 -3.40 -5.69 -10.12
CA VAL A 25 -2.56 -6.00 -11.29
C VAL A 25 -1.12 -6.20 -10.89
N VAL A 26 -0.52 -7.32 -11.33
CA VAL A 26 0.89 -7.69 -11.06
C VAL A 26 1.58 -8.04 -12.36
N LEU A 27 2.82 -7.58 -12.52
CA LEU A 27 3.72 -8.08 -13.55
C LEU A 27 4.47 -9.31 -13.00
N ALA A 28 3.99 -10.50 -13.35
CA ALA A 28 4.58 -11.77 -12.91
C ALA A 28 5.82 -12.17 -13.73
N GLY A 29 5.98 -11.62 -14.94
CA GLY A 29 7.09 -11.94 -15.82
C GLY A 29 7.04 -11.16 -17.13
N ILE A 30 8.12 -11.28 -17.90
CA ILE A 30 8.20 -10.78 -19.28
C ILE A 30 8.67 -11.94 -20.16
N LEU A 31 7.93 -12.25 -21.21
CA LEU A 31 8.24 -13.36 -22.12
C LEU A 31 8.02 -12.94 -23.57
N GLY A 32 9.09 -12.92 -24.36
CA GLY A 32 9.02 -12.64 -25.80
C GLY A 32 8.39 -11.26 -26.12
N GLY A 33 8.68 -10.22 -25.31
CA GLY A 33 8.11 -8.89 -25.49
C GLY A 33 6.66 -8.74 -25.01
N LYS A 34 6.11 -9.75 -24.33
CA LYS A 34 4.78 -9.70 -23.69
C LYS A 34 4.93 -9.60 -22.18
N ALA A 35 4.07 -8.77 -21.55
CA ALA A 35 3.94 -8.72 -20.10
C ALA A 35 3.07 -9.90 -19.62
N LEU A 36 3.57 -10.71 -18.71
CA LEU A 36 2.77 -11.73 -18.01
C LEU A 36 2.03 -11.03 -16.86
N LEU A 37 0.77 -10.71 -17.10
CA LEU A 37 -0.07 -10.03 -16.11
C LEU A 37 -0.89 -11.02 -15.30
N VAL A 38 -0.93 -10.82 -13.99
CA VAL A 38 -1.89 -11.42 -13.07
C VAL A 38 -2.87 -10.34 -12.69
N VAL A 39 -4.14 -10.50 -13.07
CA VAL A 39 -5.21 -9.55 -12.77
C VAL A 39 -6.17 -10.23 -11.81
N ASP A 40 -6.42 -9.61 -10.65
CA ASP A 40 -7.33 -10.12 -9.60
C ASP A 40 -7.02 -11.55 -9.16
N GLY A 41 -5.72 -11.87 -9.03
CA GLY A 41 -5.27 -13.22 -8.64
C GLY A 41 -5.51 -14.31 -9.68
N SER A 42 -5.89 -13.96 -10.92
CA SER A 42 -6.05 -14.93 -12.01
C SER A 42 -4.71 -15.59 -12.42
N ALA A 43 -4.77 -16.67 -13.20
CA ALA A 43 -3.57 -17.25 -13.78
C ALA A 43 -2.82 -16.20 -14.65
N PRO A 44 -1.46 -16.19 -14.63
CA PRO A 44 -0.66 -15.28 -15.43
C PRO A 44 -1.00 -15.40 -16.92
N ARG A 45 -1.22 -14.25 -17.59
CA ARG A 45 -1.50 -14.18 -19.02
C ARG A 45 -0.53 -13.26 -19.72
N GLY A 46 0.06 -13.72 -20.83
CA GLY A 46 0.91 -12.91 -21.70
C GLY A 46 0.07 -11.94 -22.52
N VAL A 47 0.34 -10.64 -22.35
CA VAL A 47 -0.35 -9.54 -23.04
C VAL A 47 0.69 -8.70 -23.78
N ALA A 48 0.53 -8.55 -25.10
CA ALA A 48 1.44 -7.76 -25.91
C ALA A 48 1.12 -6.25 -25.81
N PRO A 49 2.08 -5.36 -26.17
CA PRO A 49 1.80 -3.96 -26.33
C PRO A 49 0.61 -3.71 -27.28
N GLY A 50 -0.33 -2.87 -26.87
CA GLY A 50 -1.59 -2.60 -27.58
C GLY A 50 -2.73 -3.56 -27.23
N GLU A 51 -2.47 -4.73 -26.68
CA GLU A 51 -3.51 -5.67 -26.23
C GLU A 51 -4.04 -5.30 -24.84
N ALA A 52 -5.25 -5.79 -24.54
CA ALA A 52 -5.89 -5.62 -23.24
C ALA A 52 -6.34 -6.96 -22.66
N HIS A 53 -6.22 -7.11 -21.34
CA HIS A 53 -6.73 -8.26 -20.60
C HIS A 53 -7.45 -7.77 -19.34
N ARG A 54 -8.71 -8.14 -19.16
CA ARG A 54 -9.57 -7.77 -18.01
C ARG A 54 -9.52 -6.27 -17.69
N GLY A 55 -9.63 -5.42 -18.72
CA GLY A 55 -9.64 -3.95 -18.55
C GLY A 55 -8.26 -3.31 -18.39
N VAL A 56 -7.18 -4.08 -18.36
CA VAL A 56 -5.79 -3.60 -18.32
C VAL A 56 -5.19 -3.67 -19.72
N ARG A 57 -4.81 -2.53 -20.30
CA ARG A 57 -4.16 -2.45 -21.61
C ARG A 57 -2.66 -2.26 -21.43
N VAL A 58 -1.85 -3.11 -22.05
CA VAL A 58 -0.39 -2.94 -22.08
C VAL A 58 -0.04 -1.88 -23.11
N VAL A 59 0.68 -0.84 -22.69
CA VAL A 59 1.17 0.24 -23.54
C VAL A 59 2.56 -0.09 -24.09
N SER A 60 3.46 -0.49 -23.18
CA SER A 60 4.82 -0.89 -23.54
C SER A 60 5.35 -1.93 -22.56
N VAL A 61 6.35 -2.70 -23.01
CA VAL A 61 7.05 -3.71 -22.20
C VAL A 61 8.53 -3.42 -22.30
N GLY A 62 9.17 -3.17 -21.16
CA GLY A 62 10.60 -3.01 -20.99
C GLY A 62 11.30 -4.32 -20.62
N ALA A 63 12.56 -4.22 -20.18
CA ALA A 63 13.34 -5.40 -19.76
C ALA A 63 12.89 -5.96 -18.40
N SER A 64 12.44 -5.10 -17.48
CA SER A 64 12.01 -5.45 -16.11
C SER A 64 10.72 -4.75 -15.68
N ASP A 65 10.06 -4.06 -16.60
CA ASP A 65 8.85 -3.29 -16.33
C ASP A 65 7.87 -3.34 -17.50
N ALA A 66 6.64 -2.97 -17.24
CA ALA A 66 5.61 -2.78 -18.26
C ALA A 66 4.76 -1.56 -17.92
N VAL A 67 4.45 -0.74 -18.92
CA VAL A 67 3.51 0.37 -18.78
C VAL A 67 2.13 -0.12 -19.19
N VAL A 68 1.17 0.08 -18.33
CA VAL A 68 -0.22 -0.33 -18.56
C VAL A 68 -1.17 0.86 -18.39
N ASP A 69 -2.24 0.87 -19.19
CA ASP A 69 -3.39 1.74 -18.98
C ASP A 69 -4.51 0.92 -18.32
N THR A 70 -5.06 1.46 -17.24
CA THR A 70 -6.14 0.87 -16.46
C THR A 70 -7.28 1.87 -16.36
N ALA A 71 -8.39 1.51 -15.71
CA ALA A 71 -9.51 2.43 -15.47
C ALA A 71 -9.09 3.70 -14.68
N ASP A 72 -8.01 3.61 -13.89
CA ASP A 72 -7.51 4.70 -13.04
C ASP A 72 -6.32 5.45 -13.65
N GLY A 73 -5.98 5.14 -14.90
CA GLY A 73 -4.93 5.81 -15.64
C GLY A 73 -3.72 4.96 -15.93
N ARG A 74 -2.66 5.62 -16.38
CA ARG A 74 -1.41 4.98 -16.79
C ARG A 74 -0.52 4.67 -15.59
N GLN A 75 -0.01 3.44 -15.54
CA GLN A 75 0.85 2.94 -14.46
C GLN A 75 2.04 2.15 -15.00
N THR A 76 3.15 2.17 -14.26
CA THR A 76 4.32 1.33 -14.55
C THR A 76 4.38 0.19 -13.53
N LEU A 77 4.30 -1.03 -14.01
CA LEU A 77 4.44 -2.26 -13.22
C LEU A 77 5.88 -2.75 -13.35
N ARG A 78 6.52 -3.08 -12.24
CA ARG A 78 7.87 -3.66 -12.25
C ARG A 78 7.84 -5.13 -11.84
N LEU A 79 8.74 -5.90 -12.42
CA LEU A 79 8.89 -7.31 -12.11
C LEU A 79 9.26 -7.51 -10.64
N GLY A 80 8.50 -8.36 -9.92
CA GLY A 80 8.73 -8.63 -8.51
C GLY A 80 8.18 -7.57 -7.54
N GLU A 81 7.53 -6.51 -8.01
CA GLU A 81 6.79 -5.60 -7.13
C GLU A 81 5.47 -6.24 -6.66
N ALA A 82 5.07 -5.83 -5.45
CA ALA A 82 3.77 -6.22 -4.90
C ALA A 82 2.62 -5.77 -5.84
N PRO A 83 1.46 -6.45 -5.80
CA PRO A 83 0.31 -6.09 -6.61
C PRO A 83 0.00 -4.60 -6.54
N VAL A 84 -0.04 -3.93 -7.68
CA VAL A 84 -0.60 -2.59 -7.77
C VAL A 84 -2.11 -2.74 -7.74
N SER A 85 -2.73 -2.33 -6.64
CA SER A 85 -4.18 -2.28 -6.55
C SER A 85 -4.69 -1.14 -7.40
N VAL A 86 -5.28 -1.49 -8.54
CA VAL A 86 -5.96 -0.55 -9.43
C VAL A 86 -7.39 -0.43 -8.94
N GLY A 87 -7.63 0.51 -8.06
CA GLY A 87 -8.95 0.82 -7.53
C GLY A 87 -9.15 2.32 -7.57
N ARG A 88 -10.27 2.73 -8.11
CA ARG A 88 -10.75 4.10 -8.03
C ARG A 88 -10.52 4.61 -6.63
N SER A 89 -9.74 5.67 -6.46
CA SER A 89 -9.62 6.42 -5.22
C SER A 89 -11.01 6.90 -4.79
N GLY A 90 -11.76 6.00 -4.18
CA GLY A 90 -12.86 6.38 -3.31
C GLY A 90 -12.24 7.22 -2.20
N THR A 91 -12.88 8.30 -1.84
CA THR A 91 -12.51 9.38 -0.93
C THR A 91 -11.99 8.99 0.48
N GLY A 92 -11.54 7.76 0.69
CA GLY A 92 -10.90 7.26 1.89
C GLY A 92 -9.55 6.64 1.54
N GLN A 93 -8.46 7.21 2.02
CA GLN A 93 -7.12 6.67 1.88
C GLN A 93 -7.07 5.33 2.65
N ARG A 94 -7.05 4.23 1.91
CA ARG A 94 -7.12 2.87 2.45
C ARG A 94 -5.86 2.10 2.05
N ILE A 95 -5.26 1.42 3.02
CA ILE A 95 -4.16 0.48 2.81
C ILE A 95 -4.67 -0.92 3.18
N VAL A 96 -4.39 -1.91 2.33
CA VAL A 96 -4.69 -3.32 2.61
C VAL A 96 -3.38 -4.09 2.59
N LEU A 97 -3.09 -4.78 3.67
CA LEU A 97 -1.88 -5.58 3.85
C LEU A 97 -2.27 -7.03 4.09
N LYS A 98 -1.52 -7.96 3.50
CA LYS A 98 -1.64 -9.39 3.78
C LYS A 98 -0.51 -9.84 4.70
N ALA A 99 -0.84 -10.72 5.65
CA ALA A 99 0.14 -11.32 6.53
C ALA A 99 1.01 -12.33 5.76
N ASP A 100 2.27 -12.45 6.17
CA ASP A 100 3.14 -13.57 5.80
C ASP A 100 2.73 -14.88 6.51
N ALA A 101 3.44 -15.97 6.24
CA ALA A 101 3.19 -17.27 6.85
C ALA A 101 3.37 -17.29 8.39
N ARG A 102 3.99 -16.25 8.96
CA ARG A 102 4.19 -16.07 10.42
C ARG A 102 3.17 -15.12 11.03
N GLY A 103 2.26 -14.56 10.21
CA GLY A 103 1.25 -13.59 10.64
C GLY A 103 1.75 -12.14 10.73
N HIS A 104 2.92 -11.82 10.16
CA HIS A 104 3.47 -10.47 10.12
C HIS A 104 3.03 -9.74 8.86
N PHE A 105 2.76 -8.45 8.99
CA PHE A 105 2.43 -7.55 7.87
C PHE A 105 3.70 -6.84 7.41
N ILE A 106 4.43 -7.47 6.48
CA ILE A 106 5.67 -6.96 5.90
C ILE A 106 5.40 -6.54 4.46
N ASN A 107 5.88 -5.35 4.09
CA ASN A 107 5.75 -4.85 2.73
C ASN A 107 6.80 -3.75 2.45
N SER A 108 6.75 -3.15 1.26
CA SER A 108 7.60 -2.04 0.85
C SER A 108 6.82 -0.71 0.90
N GLY A 109 7.54 0.34 1.20
CA GLY A 109 7.02 1.71 1.24
C GLY A 109 8.14 2.72 1.01
N LEU A 110 7.85 3.99 1.25
CA LEU A 110 8.82 5.07 1.08
C LEU A 110 8.93 5.91 2.37
N ILE A 111 10.15 6.26 2.76
CA ILE A 111 10.45 7.32 3.73
C ILE A 111 11.17 8.43 2.96
N ASN A 112 10.64 9.66 3.01
CA ASN A 112 11.19 10.83 2.31
C ASN A 112 11.50 10.52 0.83
N GLY A 113 10.64 9.73 0.17
CA GLY A 113 10.82 9.30 -1.23
C GLY A 113 11.82 8.16 -1.44
N ARG A 114 12.46 7.62 -0.40
CA ARG A 114 13.41 6.50 -0.47
C ARG A 114 12.76 5.19 -0.07
N VAL A 115 13.01 4.14 -0.85
CA VAL A 115 12.42 2.81 -0.62
C VAL A 115 12.87 2.21 0.70
N MET A 116 11.93 1.67 1.46
CA MET A 116 12.13 0.88 2.67
C MET A 116 11.34 -0.41 2.63
N GLN A 117 11.81 -1.44 3.32
CA GLN A 117 10.97 -2.55 3.74
C GLN A 117 10.52 -2.30 5.18
N TYR A 118 9.24 -2.52 5.44
CA TYR A 118 8.68 -2.28 6.77
C TYR A 118 7.88 -3.48 7.28
N MET A 119 7.73 -3.53 8.59
CA MET A 119 6.80 -4.39 9.31
C MET A 119 5.87 -3.52 10.15
N VAL A 120 4.57 -3.79 10.12
CA VAL A 120 3.60 -3.13 11.02
C VAL A 120 3.83 -3.62 12.44
N ASP A 121 4.10 -2.71 13.36
CA ASP A 121 4.37 -3.02 14.76
C ASP A 121 3.55 -2.11 15.70
N THR A 122 2.45 -2.63 16.21
CA THR A 122 1.58 -1.92 17.17
C THR A 122 2.19 -1.76 18.56
N GLY A 123 3.24 -2.52 18.86
CA GLY A 123 4.02 -2.42 20.12
C GLY A 123 5.03 -1.28 20.10
N ALA A 124 5.43 -0.80 18.92
CA ALA A 124 6.35 0.32 18.80
C ALA A 124 5.60 1.66 18.93
N SER A 125 6.09 2.54 19.82
CA SER A 125 5.50 3.88 20.00
C SER A 125 5.75 4.81 18.82
N THR A 126 6.88 4.66 18.13
CA THR A 126 7.30 5.47 16.98
C THR A 126 7.75 4.59 15.83
N VAL A 127 7.88 5.16 14.64
CA VAL A 127 8.61 4.49 13.56
C VAL A 127 10.04 4.25 14.04
N ALA A 128 10.52 2.99 13.92
CA ALA A 128 11.88 2.63 14.31
C ALA A 128 12.68 2.18 13.07
N ILE A 129 13.89 2.74 12.93
CA ILE A 129 14.74 2.56 11.76
C ILE A 129 16.12 2.12 12.22
N GLY A 130 16.64 1.04 11.66
CA GLY A 130 18.03 0.64 11.90
C GLY A 130 19.01 1.64 11.28
N ARG A 131 20.15 1.86 11.92
CA ARG A 131 21.20 2.80 11.43
C ARG A 131 21.58 2.57 9.96
N PRO A 132 21.81 1.34 9.49
CA PRO A 132 22.18 1.11 8.08
C PRO A 132 21.08 1.59 7.11
N ASP A 133 19.80 1.39 7.45
CA ASP A 133 18.69 1.86 6.62
C ASP A 133 18.58 3.39 6.65
N ALA A 134 18.75 4.02 7.81
CA ALA A 134 18.76 5.46 7.94
C ALA A 134 19.87 6.09 7.09
N GLN A 135 21.08 5.51 7.10
CA GLN A 135 22.19 5.94 6.27
C GLN A 135 21.90 5.75 4.78
N ARG A 136 21.40 4.59 4.37
CA ARG A 136 21.02 4.30 2.98
C ARG A 136 19.96 5.25 2.46
N MET A 137 19.02 5.66 3.30
CA MET A 137 17.98 6.62 2.96
C MET A 137 18.44 8.08 3.06
N GLY A 138 19.64 8.35 3.54
CA GLY A 138 20.20 9.70 3.68
C GLY A 138 19.50 10.53 4.75
N LEU A 139 18.97 9.88 5.82
CA LEU A 139 18.30 10.58 6.90
C LEU A 139 19.34 11.28 7.80
N PRO A 140 19.16 12.58 8.16
CA PRO A 140 20.11 13.34 8.98
C PRO A 140 19.93 13.05 10.49
N PHE A 141 19.89 11.76 10.86
CA PHE A 141 19.52 11.32 12.21
C PHE A 141 20.56 11.70 13.28
N GLU A 142 21.83 11.81 12.91
CA GLU A 142 22.90 12.18 13.85
C GLU A 142 22.77 13.62 14.36
N GLN A 143 22.03 14.47 13.64
CA GLN A 143 21.66 15.83 14.07
C GLN A 143 20.40 15.83 14.94
N GLY A 144 19.73 14.68 15.08
CA GLY A 144 18.53 14.50 15.89
C GLY A 144 18.82 14.48 17.38
N GLN A 145 17.77 14.60 18.17
CA GLN A 145 17.86 14.53 19.63
C GLN A 145 18.24 13.11 20.08
N GLY A 146 19.35 12.97 20.85
CA GLY A 146 19.68 11.71 21.50
C GLY A 146 18.58 11.31 22.50
N VAL A 147 18.10 10.08 22.41
CA VAL A 147 17.06 9.53 23.29
C VAL A 147 17.44 8.16 23.81
N THR A 148 16.93 7.84 24.99
CA THR A 148 16.99 6.50 25.57
C THR A 148 15.62 5.86 25.44
N MET A 149 15.53 4.63 24.95
CA MET A 149 14.29 3.90 24.77
C MET A 149 14.34 2.54 25.48
N SER A 150 13.20 2.08 25.97
CA SER A 150 13.01 0.69 26.40
C SER A 150 12.66 -0.15 25.18
N THR A 151 13.34 -1.27 25.05
CA THR A 151 13.11 -2.29 24.02
C THR A 151 12.88 -3.64 24.69
N ALA A 152 12.41 -4.63 23.95
CA ALA A 152 12.28 -6.00 24.46
C ALA A 152 13.61 -6.57 24.97
N ASN A 153 14.75 -6.09 24.48
CA ASN A 153 16.10 -6.50 24.86
C ASN A 153 16.76 -5.56 25.90
N GLY A 154 15.97 -4.72 26.58
CA GLY A 154 16.48 -3.75 27.55
C GLY A 154 16.52 -2.33 27.02
N THR A 155 17.37 -1.50 27.62
CA THR A 155 17.50 -0.09 27.28
C THR A 155 18.46 0.13 26.12
N ALA A 156 18.04 0.87 25.11
CA ALA A 156 18.87 1.26 23.98
C ALA A 156 18.92 2.78 23.83
N ARG A 157 20.05 3.29 23.34
CA ARG A 157 20.16 4.70 22.91
C ARG A 157 19.82 4.80 21.41
N GLY A 158 19.34 5.97 20.99
CA GLY A 158 19.05 6.24 19.58
C GLY A 158 18.89 7.73 19.35
N TRP A 159 18.46 8.09 18.16
CA TRP A 159 18.26 9.47 17.74
C TRP A 159 16.81 9.66 17.31
N ARG A 160 16.13 10.62 17.93
CA ARG A 160 14.79 11.04 17.50
C ARG A 160 14.94 12.01 16.34
N LEU A 161 14.14 11.81 15.31
CA LEU A 161 14.00 12.73 14.20
C LEU A 161 12.54 12.77 13.74
N ARG A 162 12.22 13.75 12.93
CA ARG A 162 10.91 13.85 12.27
C ARG A 162 11.09 13.59 10.78
N LEU A 163 10.38 12.60 10.27
CA LEU A 163 10.35 12.27 8.86
C LEU A 163 9.41 13.23 8.13
N ASP A 164 9.82 13.73 6.97
CA ASP A 164 8.96 14.60 6.15
C ASP A 164 7.73 13.85 5.67
N SER A 165 7.94 12.60 5.20
CA SER A 165 6.84 11.74 4.77
C SER A 165 7.14 10.25 4.95
N VAL A 166 6.08 9.48 5.19
CA VAL A 166 6.03 8.02 5.12
C VAL A 166 4.89 7.64 4.19
N ARG A 167 5.20 6.92 3.11
CA ARG A 167 4.20 6.46 2.14
C ARG A 167 4.10 4.95 2.18
N VAL A 168 2.87 4.46 2.27
CA VAL A 168 2.51 3.04 2.19
C VAL A 168 1.40 2.89 1.16
N GLY A 169 1.66 2.17 0.08
CA GLY A 169 0.77 2.18 -1.08
C GLY A 169 0.56 3.61 -1.59
N ASP A 170 -0.70 4.00 -1.75
CA ASP A 170 -1.08 5.33 -2.23
C ASP A 170 -1.27 6.36 -1.10
N VAL A 171 -1.07 5.94 0.16
CA VAL A 171 -1.30 6.80 1.32
C VAL A 171 0.01 7.39 1.82
N GLU A 172 0.07 8.72 1.91
CA GLU A 172 1.18 9.46 2.48
C GLU A 172 0.76 10.11 3.80
N VAL A 173 1.61 9.93 4.82
CA VAL A 173 1.54 10.62 6.12
C VAL A 173 2.76 11.50 6.25
N ARG A 174 2.57 12.76 6.60
CA ARG A 174 3.65 13.74 6.75
C ARG A 174 3.98 14.00 8.22
N GLY A 175 5.24 14.38 8.47
CA GLY A 175 5.69 14.79 9.77
C GLY A 175 5.63 13.67 10.82
N VAL A 176 6.09 12.48 10.46
CA VAL A 176 6.04 11.29 11.31
C VAL A 176 7.25 11.24 12.24
N ASP A 177 7.02 11.11 13.54
CA ASP A 177 8.11 10.94 14.51
C ASP A 177 8.75 9.55 14.37
N ALA A 178 10.07 9.53 14.35
CA ALA A 178 10.85 8.32 14.21
C ALA A 178 12.05 8.30 15.16
N ILE A 179 12.55 7.10 15.43
CA ILE A 179 13.80 6.87 16.16
C ILE A 179 14.71 6.00 15.30
N VAL A 180 15.97 6.43 15.18
CA VAL A 180 17.02 5.59 14.59
C VAL A 180 17.76 4.88 15.72
N THR A 181 17.82 3.54 15.60
CA THR A 181 18.57 2.68 16.52
C THR A 181 19.99 2.47 16.03
N PRO A 182 21.00 2.34 16.90
CA PRO A 182 22.38 2.05 16.48
C PRO A 182 22.52 0.71 15.76
N GLN A 183 21.71 -0.28 16.16
CA GLN A 183 21.78 -1.63 15.62
C GLN A 183 21.05 -1.73 14.28
N PRO A 184 21.48 -2.64 13.39
CA PRO A 184 20.71 -2.99 12.21
C PRO A 184 19.40 -3.65 12.61
N MET A 185 18.37 -3.40 11.81
CA MET A 185 17.06 -4.02 11.95
C MET A 185 16.69 -4.71 10.64
N PRO A 186 16.00 -5.87 10.67
CA PRO A 186 15.61 -6.56 9.44
C PRO A 186 14.59 -5.76 8.62
N TYR A 187 13.80 -4.92 9.29
CA TYR A 187 12.76 -4.06 8.72
C TYR A 187 12.67 -2.75 9.50
N VAL A 188 12.17 -1.72 8.85
CA VAL A 188 11.65 -0.53 9.52
C VAL A 188 10.37 -0.93 10.26
N LEU A 189 10.22 -0.59 11.53
CA LEU A 189 8.96 -0.80 12.25
C LEU A 189 8.04 0.40 12.03
N LEU A 190 6.87 0.17 11.46
CA LEU A 190 5.81 1.17 11.39
C LEU A 190 5.03 1.15 12.71
N GLY A 191 5.48 1.99 13.64
CA GLY A 191 4.88 2.13 14.97
C GLY A 191 3.74 3.15 15.04
N ASN A 192 3.28 3.39 16.27
CA ASN A 192 2.08 4.19 16.52
C ASN A 192 2.18 5.65 16.08
N SER A 193 3.38 6.23 15.92
CA SER A 193 3.52 7.58 15.34
C SER A 193 3.00 7.67 13.90
N PHE A 194 2.98 6.56 13.16
CA PHE A 194 2.36 6.43 11.84
C PHE A 194 0.95 5.85 11.95
N LEU A 195 0.78 4.75 12.70
CA LEU A 195 -0.46 3.97 12.74
C LEU A 195 -1.64 4.73 13.35
N ARG A 196 -1.42 5.71 14.25
CA ARG A 196 -2.48 6.55 14.84
C ARG A 196 -3.27 7.38 13.82
N GLU A 197 -2.72 7.59 12.63
CA GLU A 197 -3.40 8.28 11.53
C GLU A 197 -4.48 7.40 10.88
N PHE A 198 -4.60 6.14 11.32
CA PHE A 198 -5.50 5.16 10.73
C PHE A 198 -6.43 4.54 11.77
N GLU A 199 -7.60 4.16 11.31
CA GLU A 199 -8.41 3.12 11.91
C GLU A 199 -7.93 1.78 11.37
N MET A 200 -7.69 0.81 12.28
CA MET A 200 -7.11 -0.48 11.94
C MET A 200 -8.16 -1.57 12.12
N ASN A 201 -8.36 -2.39 11.10
CA ASN A 201 -9.22 -3.57 11.16
C ASN A 201 -8.45 -4.79 10.64
N ARG A 202 -8.32 -5.82 11.47
CA ARG A 202 -7.69 -7.08 11.10
C ARG A 202 -8.74 -8.18 11.02
N THR A 203 -8.78 -8.86 9.88
CA THR A 203 -9.66 -10.03 9.66
C THR A 203 -8.81 -11.16 9.09
N GLY A 204 -8.53 -12.17 9.90
CA GLY A 204 -7.64 -13.28 9.51
C GLY A 204 -6.25 -12.78 9.13
N ASP A 205 -5.87 -13.00 7.87
CA ASP A 205 -4.56 -12.64 7.31
C ASP A 205 -4.56 -11.26 6.64
N GLU A 206 -5.65 -10.51 6.72
CA GLU A 206 -5.77 -9.18 6.14
C GLU A 206 -5.80 -8.11 7.23
N LEU A 207 -4.99 -7.06 7.05
CA LEU A 207 -5.01 -5.83 7.84
C LEU A 207 -5.40 -4.66 6.93
N VAL A 208 -6.50 -4.00 7.28
CA VAL A 208 -7.00 -2.80 6.62
C VAL A 208 -6.70 -1.58 7.49
N LEU A 209 -6.03 -0.60 6.91
CA LEU A 209 -5.78 0.69 7.53
C LEU A 209 -6.60 1.75 6.77
N LEU A 210 -7.54 2.39 7.46
CA LEU A 210 -8.36 3.49 6.92
C LEU A 210 -7.84 4.80 7.51
N LYS A 211 -7.35 5.72 6.67
CA LYS A 211 -6.85 7.01 7.16
C LYS A 211 -7.98 7.80 7.80
N ARG A 212 -7.73 8.29 9.01
CA ARG A 212 -8.65 9.17 9.73
C ARG A 212 -8.73 10.52 9.01
N ARG A 213 -9.90 11.13 9.05
CA ARG A 213 -10.15 12.47 8.49
C ARG A 213 -9.66 13.55 9.44
#